data_033167d096063ce6ca55e6aa3cc0ecbd
#
_entry.id   033167d096063ce6ca55e6aa3cc0ecbd
#
_cell.length_a   1.000
_cell.length_b   1.000
_cell.length_c   1.000
_cell.angle_alpha   90.00
_cell.angle_beta   90.00
_cell.angle_gamma   90.00
#
_symmetry.space_group_name_H-M   'P 1'
#
loop_
_entity.id
_entity.type
_entity.pdbx_description
1 polymer ?
#
loop_
_entity_poly.entity_id
_entity_poly.type
_entity_poly.pdbx_seq_one_letter_code
_entity_poly.pdbx_strand_id
1 'polypeptide(L)'
;MVDIEGKILNTSVSILIDPGSCQSYVAPKIVELCKLGKVKHDKPWLVQLSTGTKRKVSKIVKECELNLNGFLTKVNLNILPLGSYDVLIDMDWLEQHHVMLDCFQKSLLCTDSQGNQVKV
;
A
#
# COMPACT_ATOMS: atom_id res chain seq x y z
N MET A 1 3.59 8.10 10.61
CA MET A 1 2.64 7.58 9.60
C MET A 1 2.04 8.73 8.81
N VAL A 2 1.85 8.51 7.53
CA VAL A 2 1.32 9.55 6.64
C VAL A 2 0.10 9.02 5.90
N ASP A 3 -0.99 9.79 5.91
CA ASP A 3 -2.22 9.47 5.18
C ASP A 3 -2.20 10.23 3.86
N ILE A 4 -2.38 9.52 2.76
CA ILE A 4 -2.53 10.14 1.45
C ILE A 4 -3.71 9.53 0.71
N GLU A 5 -4.18 10.24 -0.30
CA GLU A 5 -5.19 9.70 -1.21
C GLU A 5 -4.53 9.29 -2.51
N GLY A 6 -5.01 8.19 -3.06
CA GLY A 6 -4.55 7.68 -4.34
C GLY A 6 -5.67 7.01 -5.06
N LYS A 7 -5.32 6.29 -6.14
CA LYS A 7 -6.30 5.55 -6.93
C LYS A 7 -5.76 4.18 -7.31
N ILE A 8 -6.64 3.19 -7.28
CA ILE A 8 -6.43 1.89 -7.91
C ILE A 8 -7.43 1.80 -9.05
N LEU A 9 -6.93 1.69 -10.29
CA LEU A 9 -7.75 1.88 -11.49
C LEU A 9 -8.40 3.26 -11.43
N ASN A 10 -9.70 3.39 -11.42
CA ASN A 10 -10.38 4.68 -11.31
C ASN A 10 -11.05 4.87 -9.94
N THR A 11 -10.70 4.03 -8.97
CA THR A 11 -11.30 4.05 -7.63
C THR A 11 -10.41 4.79 -6.66
N SER A 12 -10.93 5.83 -6.01
CA SER A 12 -10.22 6.56 -4.96
C SER A 12 -10.04 5.67 -3.73
N VAL A 13 -8.83 5.65 -3.18
CA VAL A 13 -8.49 4.84 -2.01
C VAL A 13 -7.73 5.68 -0.99
N SER A 14 -7.91 5.34 0.28
CA SER A 14 -7.15 5.92 1.40
C SER A 14 -5.91 5.08 1.63
N ILE A 15 -4.74 5.72 1.58
CA ILE A 15 -3.45 5.04 1.69
C ILE A 15 -2.74 5.49 2.95
N LEU A 16 -2.34 4.53 3.78
CA LEU A 16 -1.51 4.79 4.95
C LEU A 16 -0.08 4.37 4.63
N ILE A 17 0.87 5.29 4.80
CA ILE A 17 2.29 4.97 4.68
C ILE A 17 2.82 4.69 6.08
N ASP A 18 3.23 3.45 6.34
CA ASP A 18 3.70 3.00 7.64
C ASP A 18 5.12 2.46 7.55
N PRO A 19 6.13 3.29 7.92
CA PRO A 19 7.52 2.82 7.89
C PRO A 19 7.82 1.72 8.90
N GLY A 20 6.94 1.51 9.88
CA GLY A 20 7.07 0.41 10.84
C GLY A 20 6.55 -0.93 10.34
N SER A 21 5.89 -0.95 9.20
CA SER A 21 5.35 -2.20 8.63
C SER A 21 6.40 -2.90 7.78
N CYS A 22 6.41 -4.24 7.81
CA CYS A 22 7.32 -5.05 6.99
C CYS A 22 6.68 -5.50 5.67
N GLN A 23 5.38 -5.29 5.49
CA GLN A 23 4.63 -5.73 4.32
C GLN A 23 3.60 -4.68 3.94
N SER A 24 3.26 -4.64 2.65
CA SER A 24 2.17 -3.80 2.15
C SER A 24 0.88 -4.61 2.06
N TYR A 25 -0.25 -3.95 2.33
CA TYR A 25 -1.56 -4.60 2.41
C TYR A 25 -2.63 -3.81 1.68
N VAL A 26 -3.70 -4.52 1.27
CA VAL A 26 -4.91 -3.94 0.70
C VAL A 26 -6.12 -4.56 1.38
N ALA A 27 -7.15 -3.75 1.64
CA ALA A 27 -8.40 -4.24 2.25
C ALA A 27 -9.17 -5.13 1.27
N PRO A 28 -9.81 -6.21 1.76
CA PRO A 28 -10.59 -7.12 0.90
C PRO A 28 -11.68 -6.41 0.10
N LYS A 29 -12.31 -5.39 0.67
CA LYS A 29 -13.36 -4.62 -0.02
C LYS A 29 -12.87 -3.95 -1.29
N ILE A 30 -11.61 -3.50 -1.31
CA ILE A 30 -11.01 -2.85 -2.48
C ILE A 30 -10.68 -3.89 -3.55
N VAL A 31 -10.21 -5.06 -3.15
CA VAL A 31 -9.93 -6.16 -4.08
C VAL A 31 -11.20 -6.55 -4.84
N GLU A 32 -12.33 -6.63 -4.15
CA GLU A 32 -13.62 -6.96 -4.76
C GLU A 32 -14.15 -5.80 -5.61
N LEU A 33 -14.08 -4.57 -5.10
CA LEU A 33 -14.59 -3.39 -5.79
C LEU A 33 -13.85 -3.14 -7.11
N CYS A 34 -12.53 -3.30 -7.11
CA CYS A 34 -11.68 -3.08 -8.28
C CYS A 34 -11.46 -4.35 -9.10
N LYS A 35 -12.02 -5.47 -8.67
CA LYS A 35 -11.88 -6.79 -9.33
C LYS A 35 -10.42 -7.15 -9.56
N LEU A 36 -9.61 -6.97 -8.54
CA LEU A 36 -8.18 -7.26 -8.61
C LEU A 36 -7.93 -8.77 -8.62
N GLY A 37 -6.98 -9.21 -9.44
CA GLY A 37 -6.54 -10.61 -9.44
C GLY A 37 -5.78 -10.94 -8.17
N LYS A 38 -6.09 -12.07 -7.53
CA LYS A 38 -5.45 -12.52 -6.30
C LYS A 38 -4.86 -13.90 -6.46
N VAL A 39 -3.70 -14.11 -5.82
CA VAL A 39 -2.94 -15.36 -5.86
C VAL A 39 -2.79 -15.87 -4.44
N LYS A 40 -2.87 -17.17 -4.22
CA LYS A 40 -2.65 -17.77 -2.91
C LYS A 40 -1.16 -17.82 -2.58
N HIS A 41 -0.84 -17.53 -1.31
CA HIS A 41 0.51 -17.75 -0.78
C HIS A 41 0.76 -19.23 -0.55
N ASP A 42 1.98 -19.68 -0.84
CA ASP A 42 2.39 -21.06 -0.54
C ASP A 42 2.49 -21.29 0.98
N LYS A 43 2.90 -20.26 1.72
CA LYS A 43 3.06 -20.33 3.18
C LYS A 43 2.32 -19.17 3.84
N PRO A 44 1.02 -19.31 4.11
CA PRO A 44 0.26 -18.29 4.83
C PRO A 44 0.81 -18.04 6.21
N TRP A 45 0.62 -16.81 6.72
CA TRP A 45 1.05 -16.47 8.07
C TRP A 45 -0.04 -15.69 8.81
N LEU A 46 0.14 -15.55 10.14
CA LEU A 46 -0.79 -14.81 10.98
C LEU A 46 -0.25 -13.41 11.26
N VAL A 47 -1.14 -12.43 11.21
CA VAL A 47 -0.87 -11.04 11.58
C VAL A 47 -1.79 -10.69 12.73
N GLN A 48 -1.24 -10.07 13.76
CA GLN A 48 -2.02 -9.56 14.87
C GLN A 48 -2.37 -8.09 14.61
N LEU A 49 -3.66 -7.78 14.60
CA LEU A 49 -4.15 -6.42 14.45
C LEU A 49 -4.03 -5.66 15.77
N SER A 50 -4.12 -4.33 15.70
CA SER A 50 -4.04 -3.47 16.89
C SER A 50 -5.13 -3.78 17.92
N THR A 51 -6.24 -4.36 17.50
CA THR A 51 -7.34 -4.81 18.37
C THR A 51 -7.03 -6.10 19.12
N GLY A 52 -5.89 -6.75 18.86
CA GLY A 52 -5.54 -8.06 19.40
C GLY A 52 -6.04 -9.23 18.56
N THR A 53 -6.91 -8.99 17.59
CA THR A 53 -7.43 -10.03 16.70
C THR A 53 -6.34 -10.51 15.74
N LYS A 54 -6.20 -11.83 15.58
CA LYS A 54 -5.27 -12.42 14.62
C LYS A 54 -5.99 -12.71 13.32
N ARG A 55 -5.35 -12.39 12.20
CA ARG A 55 -5.86 -12.66 10.86
C ARG A 55 -4.84 -13.42 10.04
N LYS A 56 -5.31 -14.38 9.26
CA LYS A 56 -4.47 -15.17 8.37
C LYS A 56 -4.30 -14.42 7.04
N VAL A 57 -3.04 -14.21 6.66
CA VAL A 57 -2.69 -13.66 5.34
C VAL A 57 -2.42 -14.84 4.42
N SER A 58 -3.30 -15.08 3.46
CA SER A 58 -3.21 -16.23 2.57
C SER A 58 -3.22 -15.86 1.09
N LYS A 59 -3.51 -14.60 0.75
CA LYS A 59 -3.62 -14.15 -0.64
C LYS A 59 -2.91 -12.83 -0.84
N ILE A 60 -2.45 -12.61 -2.08
CA ILE A 60 -1.73 -11.41 -2.49
C ILE A 60 -2.22 -10.94 -3.85
N VAL A 61 -2.23 -9.61 -4.05
CA VAL A 61 -2.41 -8.98 -5.36
C VAL A 61 -1.02 -8.56 -5.83
N LYS A 62 -0.53 -9.22 -6.88
CA LYS A 62 0.81 -8.93 -7.41
C LYS A 62 0.77 -7.78 -8.41
N GLU A 63 1.77 -6.91 -8.33
CA GLU A 63 1.98 -5.80 -9.26
C GLU A 63 0.73 -4.94 -9.43
N CYS A 64 0.07 -4.62 -8.32
CA CYS A 64 -1.09 -3.75 -8.34
C CYS A 64 -0.68 -2.33 -8.75
N GLU A 65 -1.30 -1.80 -9.79
CA GLU A 65 -1.06 -0.43 -10.22
C GLU A 65 -1.69 0.54 -9.25
N LEU A 66 -0.88 1.43 -8.71
CA LEU A 66 -1.27 2.40 -7.72
C LEU A 66 -0.90 3.78 -8.21
N ASN A 67 -1.87 4.69 -8.23
CA ASN A 67 -1.66 6.08 -8.59
C ASN A 67 -1.63 6.93 -7.31
N LEU A 68 -0.45 7.44 -6.98
CA LEU A 68 -0.22 8.28 -5.81
C LEU A 68 -0.22 9.74 -6.27
N ASN A 69 -1.42 10.28 -6.50
CA ASN A 69 -1.61 11.67 -6.90
C ASN A 69 -0.79 12.04 -8.15
N GLY A 70 -0.85 11.20 -9.18
CA GLY A 70 -0.13 11.38 -10.44
C GLY A 70 1.15 10.57 -10.57
N PHE A 71 1.69 10.05 -9.47
CA PHE A 71 2.83 9.15 -9.49
C PHE A 71 2.34 7.70 -9.62
N LEU A 72 2.61 7.08 -10.76
CA LEU A 72 2.20 5.70 -11.03
C LEU A 72 3.27 4.73 -10.56
N THR A 73 2.86 3.71 -9.81
CA THR A 73 3.76 2.67 -9.33
C THR A 73 3.04 1.33 -9.29
N LYS A 74 3.81 0.25 -9.18
CA LYS A 74 3.28 -1.09 -8.98
C LYS A 74 3.79 -1.62 -7.65
N VAL A 75 2.91 -2.25 -6.89
CA VAL A 75 3.25 -2.78 -5.57
C VAL A 75 2.52 -4.09 -5.33
N ASN A 76 3.18 -5.02 -4.64
CA ASN A 76 2.56 -6.26 -4.20
C ASN A 76 1.83 -6.00 -2.90
N LEU A 77 0.52 -6.27 -2.90
CA LEU A 77 -0.36 -5.99 -1.76
C LEU A 77 -0.95 -7.29 -1.22
N ASN A 78 -0.60 -7.63 0.01
CA ASN A 78 -1.24 -8.74 0.72
C ASN A 78 -2.65 -8.34 1.12
N ILE A 79 -3.58 -9.28 1.12
CA ILE A 79 -4.98 -9.01 1.43
C ILE A 79 -5.20 -9.14 2.94
N LEU A 80 -5.60 -8.06 3.58
CA LEU A 80 -5.84 -7.99 5.03
C LEU A 80 -6.82 -6.86 5.34
N PRO A 81 -7.80 -7.05 6.23
CA PRO A 81 -8.64 -5.94 6.67
C PRO A 81 -7.82 -4.86 7.36
N LEU A 82 -8.01 -3.59 6.96
CA LEU A 82 -7.21 -2.46 7.42
C LEU A 82 -8.02 -1.42 8.20
N GLY A 83 -9.23 -1.76 8.64
CA GLY A 83 -10.09 -0.82 9.34
C GLY A 83 -10.54 0.32 8.43
N SER A 84 -10.18 1.54 8.76
CA SER A 84 -10.59 2.72 8.00
C SER A 84 -9.72 3.00 6.77
N TYR A 85 -8.62 2.27 6.58
CA TYR A 85 -7.74 2.44 5.44
C TYR A 85 -8.00 1.39 4.37
N ASP A 86 -7.72 1.76 3.12
CA ASP A 86 -7.89 0.87 1.98
C ASP A 86 -6.58 0.17 1.61
N VAL A 87 -5.45 0.87 1.75
CA VAL A 87 -4.12 0.38 1.40
C VAL A 87 -3.12 0.80 2.47
N LEU A 88 -2.18 -0.08 2.78
CA LEU A 88 -1.04 0.22 3.65
C LEU A 88 0.26 -0.08 2.92
N ILE A 89 1.15 0.90 2.87
CA ILE A 89 2.44 0.78 2.18
C ILE A 89 3.56 0.69 3.21
N ASP A 90 4.48 -0.23 2.99
CA ASP A 90 5.57 -0.56 3.92
C ASP A 90 6.86 0.22 3.65
N MET A 91 7.83 0.02 4.53
CA MET A 91 9.15 0.63 4.42
C MET A 91 9.94 0.13 3.20
N ASP A 92 9.82 -1.16 2.87
CA ASP A 92 10.55 -1.73 1.74
C ASP A 92 10.19 -1.05 0.41
N TRP A 93 8.91 -0.76 0.23
CA TRP A 93 8.46 -0.02 -0.95
C TRP A 93 9.08 1.37 -1.01
N LEU A 94 9.11 2.07 0.13
CA LEU A 94 9.71 3.41 0.22
C LEU A 94 11.18 3.38 -0.19
N GLU A 95 11.93 2.40 0.28
CA GLU A 95 13.36 2.26 -0.03
C GLU A 95 13.58 1.90 -1.51
N GLN A 96 12.82 0.94 -2.04
CA GLN A 96 12.97 0.49 -3.42
C GLN A 96 12.69 1.60 -4.44
N HIS A 97 11.79 2.52 -4.13
CA HIS A 97 11.37 3.58 -5.04
C HIS A 97 12.00 4.92 -4.73
N HIS A 98 13.02 4.95 -3.85
CA HIS A 98 13.70 6.18 -3.43
C HIS A 98 12.72 7.26 -2.99
N VAL A 99 11.71 6.85 -2.21
CA VAL A 99 10.67 7.74 -1.69
C VAL A 99 11.11 8.27 -0.33
N MET A 100 11.06 9.58 -0.17
CA MET A 100 11.34 10.23 1.12
C MET A 100 10.02 10.61 1.78
N LEU A 101 9.90 10.27 3.07
CA LEU A 101 8.74 10.60 3.87
C LEU A 101 8.96 11.95 4.55
N ASP A 102 8.12 12.92 4.21
CA ASP A 102 8.12 14.22 4.89
C ASP A 102 7.04 14.20 5.97
N CYS A 103 7.46 13.85 7.19
CA CYS A 103 6.54 13.76 8.34
C CYS A 103 5.98 15.11 8.76
N PHE A 104 6.68 16.18 8.47
CA PHE A 104 6.25 17.54 8.82
C PHE A 104 5.11 18.02 7.91
N GLN A 105 5.27 17.83 6.60
CA GLN A 105 4.24 18.21 5.63
C GLN A 105 3.24 17.08 5.35
N LYS A 106 3.46 15.90 5.92
CA LYS A 106 2.66 14.70 5.69
C LYS A 106 2.55 14.38 4.20
N SER A 107 3.69 14.41 3.52
CA SER A 107 3.78 14.16 2.08
C SER A 107 4.93 13.22 1.75
N LEU A 108 4.95 12.74 0.53
CA LEU A 108 6.01 11.90 0.01
C LEU A 108 6.78 12.65 -1.08
N LEU A 109 8.11 12.52 -1.07
CA LEU A 109 8.97 12.97 -2.15
C LEU A 109 9.41 11.74 -2.92
N CYS A 110 9.02 11.67 -4.19
CA CYS A 110 9.36 10.56 -5.08
C CYS A 110 10.33 11.05 -6.13
N THR A 111 11.30 10.18 -6.50
CA THR A 111 12.18 10.45 -7.64
C THR A 111 11.63 9.71 -8.85
N ASP A 112 11.34 10.44 -9.93
CA ASP A 112 10.85 9.83 -11.16
C ASP A 112 11.98 9.18 -11.96
N SER A 113 11.65 8.58 -13.11
CA SER A 113 12.63 7.89 -13.97
C SER A 113 13.66 8.82 -14.57
N GLN A 114 13.41 10.13 -14.57
CA GLN A 114 14.33 11.14 -15.10
C GLN A 114 15.18 11.80 -14.00
N GLY A 115 15.02 11.36 -12.75
CA GLY A 115 15.75 11.89 -11.61
C GLY A 115 15.14 13.14 -10.99
N ASN A 116 13.96 13.55 -11.41
CA ASN A 116 13.26 14.70 -10.84
C ASN A 116 12.48 14.29 -9.60
N GLN A 117 12.44 15.17 -8.60
CA GLN A 117 11.65 14.94 -7.40
C GLN A 117 10.20 15.37 -7.63
N VAL A 118 9.27 14.48 -7.27
CA VAL A 118 7.83 14.72 -7.38
C VAL A 118 7.24 14.65 -5.99
N LYS A 119 6.48 15.68 -5.59
CA LYS A 119 5.77 15.70 -4.31
C LYS A 119 4.38 15.09 -4.49
N VAL A 120 4.08 14.14 -3.65
CA VAL A 120 2.80 13.43 -3.65
C VAL A 120 1.94 13.84 -2.45
#